data_c37b86cc42e9cfe3072fee4182af30d9
#
_entry.id   c37b86cc42e9cfe3072fee4182af30d9
#
_cell.length_a   1.000
_cell.length_b   1.000
_cell.length_c   1.000
_cell.angle_alpha   90.00
_cell.angle_beta   90.00
_cell.angle_gamma   90.00
#
_symmetry.space_group_name_H-M   'P 1'
#
loop_
_entity.id
_entity.type
_entity.pdbx_description
1 polymer ?
#
loop_
_entity_poly.entity_id
_entity_poly.type
_entity_poly.pdbx_seq_one_letter_code
_entity_poly.pdbx_strand_id
1 'polypeptide(L)'
;MKIAILGGGMVGSFIATELSKEYTVTVYDNMKLKLKNVKTIVMDVTQKEFQEKIKNYDIAVNCLPGFMGFKILKTLIELKISCIDISFMPENCLKLSKKAIENDCIVIPDAGVAPGLSNLIIGNIISNNDIEEIRIMVGGLPKEKNPPWNYKAPFSPIDVIEEYTRPARAKINGKIVVRKALSDIQELDVEGIGKLEAFLTDGLRTLLNSDPKISKIPNLLEYTIRYPGHASLIEKLIK
;
A
#
# COMPACT_ATOMS: atom_id res chain seq x y z
N MET A 1 -14.36 21.00 0.51
CA MET A 1 -14.08 19.80 -0.30
C MET A 1 -14.85 18.62 0.28
N LYS A 2 -15.45 17.80 -0.57
CA LYS A 2 -16.17 16.57 -0.21
C LYS A 2 -15.31 15.36 -0.57
N ILE A 3 -15.01 14.53 0.41
CA ILE A 3 -14.10 13.39 0.27
C ILE A 3 -14.88 12.09 0.49
N ALA A 4 -14.73 11.14 -0.43
CA ALA A 4 -15.23 9.77 -0.25
C ALA A 4 -14.08 8.85 0.17
N ILE A 5 -14.22 8.18 1.29
CA ILE A 5 -13.31 7.11 1.73
C ILE A 5 -13.95 5.77 1.37
N LEU A 6 -13.25 4.97 0.59
CA LEU A 6 -13.69 3.65 0.16
C LEU A 6 -13.00 2.59 1.00
N GLY A 7 -13.76 1.93 1.87
CA GLY A 7 -13.25 1.02 2.89
C GLY A 7 -12.98 1.74 4.22
N GLY A 8 -13.73 1.35 5.25
CA GLY A 8 -13.64 1.88 6.60
C GLY A 8 -12.98 0.92 7.59
N GLY A 9 -12.00 0.15 7.13
CA GLY A 9 -11.15 -0.67 7.98
C GLY A 9 -10.27 0.17 8.91
N MET A 10 -9.25 -0.44 9.53
CA MET A 10 -8.39 0.23 10.51
C MET A 10 -7.77 1.53 9.96
N VAL A 11 -7.18 1.49 8.76
CA VAL A 11 -6.53 2.65 8.15
C VAL A 11 -7.57 3.65 7.61
N GLY A 12 -8.57 3.18 6.86
CA GLY A 12 -9.59 4.06 6.28
C GLY A 12 -10.41 4.81 7.32
N SER A 13 -10.73 4.18 8.46
CA SER A 13 -11.41 4.83 9.58
C SER A 13 -10.56 5.92 10.23
N PHE A 14 -9.24 5.67 10.36
CA PHE A 14 -8.31 6.67 10.88
C PHE A 14 -8.20 7.86 9.93
N ILE A 15 -7.97 7.62 8.64
CA ILE A 15 -7.89 8.67 7.61
C ILE A 15 -9.20 9.49 7.59
N ALA A 16 -10.35 8.82 7.61
CA ALA A 16 -11.64 9.50 7.62
C ALA A 16 -11.81 10.41 8.84
N THR A 17 -11.40 9.95 10.01
CA THR A 17 -11.48 10.71 11.26
C THR A 17 -10.57 11.94 11.21
N GLU A 18 -9.33 11.80 10.73
CA GLU A 18 -8.41 12.92 10.63
C GLU A 18 -8.88 13.95 9.60
N LEU A 19 -9.27 13.51 8.41
CA LEU A 19 -9.74 14.42 7.35
C LEU A 19 -11.07 15.11 7.70
N SER A 20 -11.91 14.49 8.54
CA SER A 20 -13.19 15.08 8.94
C SER A 20 -13.05 16.33 9.82
N LYS A 21 -11.85 16.62 10.32
CA LYS A 21 -11.56 17.86 11.08
C LYS A 21 -11.61 19.11 10.19
N GLU A 22 -11.36 18.94 8.88
CA GLU A 22 -11.26 20.07 7.94
C GLU A 22 -12.21 19.92 6.73
N TYR A 23 -12.62 18.71 6.40
CA TYR A 23 -13.38 18.41 5.20
C TYR A 23 -14.69 17.68 5.47
N THR A 24 -15.60 17.71 4.51
CA THR A 24 -16.82 16.89 4.53
C THR A 24 -16.49 15.47 4.07
N VAL A 25 -16.40 14.54 5.01
CA VAL A 25 -15.99 13.16 4.74
C VAL A 25 -17.16 12.20 4.83
N THR A 26 -17.24 11.27 3.88
CA THR A 26 -18.18 10.12 3.92
C THR A 26 -17.41 8.84 3.68
N VAL A 27 -17.61 7.85 4.55
CA VAL A 27 -17.04 6.50 4.40
C VAL A 27 -18.08 5.58 3.77
N TYR A 28 -17.68 4.86 2.75
CA TYR A 28 -18.41 3.76 2.12
C TYR A 28 -17.77 2.44 2.51
N ASP A 29 -18.55 1.55 3.11
CA ASP A 29 -18.09 0.21 3.51
C ASP A 29 -19.25 -0.78 3.37
N ASN A 30 -18.95 -2.05 3.15
CA ASN A 30 -19.97 -3.11 3.11
C ASN A 30 -20.47 -3.49 4.52
N MET A 31 -19.80 -3.04 5.57
CA MET A 31 -20.17 -3.23 6.97
C MET A 31 -20.68 -1.95 7.62
N LYS A 32 -21.54 -2.10 8.62
CA LYS A 32 -22.00 -0.97 9.42
C LYS A 32 -20.89 -0.50 10.36
N LEU A 33 -20.46 0.74 10.16
CA LEU A 33 -19.44 1.40 10.98
C LEU A 33 -20.07 2.49 11.85
N LYS A 34 -19.43 2.76 12.99
CA LYS A 34 -19.76 3.89 13.87
C LYS A 34 -18.50 4.72 14.06
N LEU A 35 -18.39 5.79 13.32
CA LEU A 35 -17.28 6.77 13.45
C LEU A 35 -17.85 8.08 13.99
N LYS A 36 -17.15 8.68 14.95
CA LYS A 36 -17.57 9.96 15.54
C LYS A 36 -17.34 11.08 14.50
N ASN A 37 -18.35 11.91 14.28
CA ASN A 37 -18.31 13.07 13.37
C ASN A 37 -18.05 12.73 11.89
N VAL A 38 -18.16 11.47 11.48
CA VAL A 38 -17.99 11.05 10.09
C VAL A 38 -19.27 10.35 9.62
N LYS A 39 -19.77 10.76 8.46
CA LYS A 39 -20.88 10.07 7.82
C LYS A 39 -20.42 8.72 7.29
N THR A 40 -21.15 7.66 7.62
CA THR A 40 -20.90 6.30 7.14
C THR A 40 -22.09 5.79 6.35
N ILE A 41 -21.83 5.15 5.22
CA ILE A 41 -22.85 4.56 4.35
C ILE A 41 -22.49 3.09 4.12
N VAL A 42 -23.42 2.19 4.45
CA VAL A 42 -23.29 0.77 4.12
C VAL A 42 -23.57 0.60 2.65
N MET A 43 -22.55 0.26 1.86
CA MET A 43 -22.65 0.11 0.42
C MET A 43 -21.48 -0.66 -0.16
N ASP A 44 -21.77 -1.59 -1.05
CA ASP A 44 -20.75 -2.21 -1.89
C ASP A 44 -20.35 -1.25 -3.00
N VAL A 45 -19.08 -0.81 -2.98
CA VAL A 45 -18.53 0.15 -3.94
C VAL A 45 -18.37 -0.40 -5.36
N THR A 46 -18.63 -1.68 -5.57
CA THR A 46 -18.65 -2.31 -6.91
C THR A 46 -19.98 -2.14 -7.63
N GLN A 47 -21.01 -1.71 -6.94
CA GLN A 47 -22.38 -1.58 -7.46
C GLN A 47 -22.56 -0.30 -8.28
N LYS A 48 -23.49 -0.35 -9.25
CA LYS A 48 -23.84 0.83 -10.08
C LYS A 48 -24.37 2.00 -9.24
N GLU A 49 -25.09 1.72 -8.17
CA GLU A 49 -25.60 2.75 -7.27
C GLU A 49 -24.49 3.59 -6.65
N PHE A 50 -23.37 2.97 -6.29
CA PHE A 50 -22.18 3.68 -5.82
C PHE A 50 -21.62 4.61 -6.90
N GLN A 51 -21.57 4.17 -8.17
CA GLN A 51 -21.04 4.95 -9.27
C GLN A 51 -21.81 6.27 -9.48
N GLU A 52 -23.12 6.28 -9.22
CA GLU A 52 -23.90 7.52 -9.26
C GLU A 52 -23.64 8.42 -8.05
N LYS A 53 -23.46 7.84 -6.87
CA LYS A 53 -23.21 8.62 -5.65
C LYS A 53 -21.81 9.24 -5.60
N ILE A 54 -20.79 8.56 -6.13
CA ILE A 54 -19.42 9.04 -6.08
C ILE A 54 -19.20 10.31 -6.91
N LYS A 55 -20.03 10.55 -7.93
CA LYS A 55 -19.99 11.77 -8.76
C LYS A 55 -20.24 13.07 -7.97
N ASN A 56 -20.74 12.99 -6.75
CA ASN A 56 -20.97 14.14 -5.88
C ASN A 56 -19.77 14.51 -4.99
N TYR A 57 -18.63 13.84 -5.17
CA TYR A 57 -17.42 14.06 -4.41
C TYR A 57 -16.32 14.66 -5.27
N ASP A 58 -15.46 15.46 -4.64
CA ASP A 58 -14.33 16.11 -5.29
C ASP A 58 -13.16 15.14 -5.48
N ILE A 59 -12.98 14.21 -4.53
CA ILE A 59 -11.89 13.23 -4.52
C ILE A 59 -12.30 11.97 -3.77
N ALA A 60 -11.74 10.84 -4.17
CA ALA A 60 -11.83 9.58 -3.43
C ALA A 60 -10.49 9.19 -2.79
N VAL A 61 -10.56 8.54 -1.63
CA VAL A 61 -9.41 7.83 -1.04
C VAL A 61 -9.73 6.35 -1.05
N ASN A 62 -8.97 5.57 -1.80
CA ASN A 62 -9.17 4.12 -1.90
C ASN A 62 -8.38 3.40 -0.81
N CYS A 63 -9.09 2.90 0.20
CA CYS A 63 -8.57 2.16 1.34
C CYS A 63 -9.04 0.69 1.33
N LEU A 64 -9.44 0.18 0.17
CA LEU A 64 -9.91 -1.19 0.00
C LEU A 64 -8.74 -2.18 -0.02
N PRO A 65 -8.99 -3.48 0.24
CA PRO A 65 -8.01 -4.52 0.06
C PRO A 65 -7.42 -4.54 -1.35
N GLY A 66 -6.16 -4.95 -1.47
CA GLY A 66 -5.38 -4.90 -2.71
C GLY A 66 -6.05 -5.57 -3.90
N PHE A 67 -6.72 -6.71 -3.71
CA PHE A 67 -7.41 -7.43 -4.79
C PHE A 67 -8.56 -6.65 -5.45
N MET A 68 -9.07 -5.59 -4.79
CA MET A 68 -10.10 -4.70 -5.33
C MET A 68 -9.49 -3.41 -5.92
N GLY A 69 -8.29 -3.04 -5.48
CA GLY A 69 -7.69 -1.74 -5.72
C GLY A 69 -7.69 -1.31 -7.18
N PHE A 70 -7.10 -2.12 -8.05
CA PHE A 70 -6.97 -1.79 -9.47
C PHE A 70 -8.33 -1.59 -10.18
N LYS A 71 -9.31 -2.47 -9.90
CA LYS A 71 -10.64 -2.38 -10.50
C LYS A 71 -11.35 -1.10 -10.08
N ILE A 72 -11.29 -0.76 -8.80
CA ILE A 72 -11.94 0.44 -8.26
C ILE A 72 -11.22 1.70 -8.77
N LEU A 73 -9.89 1.73 -8.75
CA LEU A 73 -9.12 2.84 -9.31
C LEU A 73 -9.49 3.11 -10.78
N LYS A 74 -9.56 2.05 -11.60
CA LYS A 74 -10.00 2.15 -13.00
C LYS A 74 -11.41 2.74 -13.11
N THR A 75 -12.35 2.28 -12.28
CA THR A 75 -13.73 2.79 -12.27
C THR A 75 -13.78 4.27 -11.87
N LEU A 76 -13.03 4.70 -10.86
CA LEU A 76 -12.97 6.10 -10.44
C LEU A 76 -12.46 7.00 -11.59
N ILE A 77 -11.40 6.58 -12.28
CA ILE A 77 -10.87 7.30 -13.45
C ILE A 77 -11.94 7.41 -14.56
N GLU A 78 -12.67 6.33 -14.84
CA GLU A 78 -13.76 6.32 -15.84
C GLU A 78 -14.90 7.27 -15.46
N LEU A 79 -15.13 7.47 -14.18
CA LEU A 79 -16.12 8.41 -13.64
C LEU A 79 -15.57 9.84 -13.45
N LYS A 80 -14.34 10.10 -13.87
CA LYS A 80 -13.63 11.38 -13.74
C LYS A 80 -13.46 11.83 -12.28
N ILE A 81 -13.20 10.90 -11.39
CA ILE A 81 -12.94 11.15 -9.96
C ILE A 81 -11.45 10.97 -9.68
N SER A 82 -10.80 12.04 -9.25
CA SER A 82 -9.43 11.98 -8.75
C SER A 82 -9.32 11.08 -7.52
N CYS A 83 -8.19 10.37 -7.39
CA CYS A 83 -8.06 9.35 -6.35
C CYS A 83 -6.68 9.34 -5.70
N ILE A 84 -6.65 9.25 -4.37
CA ILE A 84 -5.48 8.82 -3.60
C ILE A 84 -5.69 7.34 -3.26
N ASP A 85 -4.73 6.49 -3.59
CA ASP A 85 -4.87 5.03 -3.46
C ASP A 85 -3.78 4.47 -2.53
N ILE A 86 -4.23 3.82 -1.45
CA ILE A 86 -3.34 3.15 -0.49
C ILE A 86 -3.43 1.63 -0.60
N SER A 87 -4.22 1.10 -1.54
CA SER A 87 -4.42 -0.34 -1.68
C SER A 87 -3.15 -1.06 -2.15
N PHE A 88 -2.88 -2.23 -1.58
CA PHE A 88 -1.72 -3.05 -1.95
C PHE A 88 -2.03 -3.95 -3.15
N MET A 89 -2.47 -3.35 -4.27
CA MET A 89 -2.87 -4.09 -5.47
C MET A 89 -1.67 -4.76 -6.16
N PRO A 90 -1.82 -5.98 -6.71
CA PRO A 90 -0.74 -6.67 -7.44
C PRO A 90 -0.46 -6.05 -8.82
N GLU A 91 -1.43 -5.39 -9.41
CA GLU A 91 -1.33 -4.83 -10.75
C GLU A 91 -0.44 -3.57 -10.79
N ASN A 92 0.14 -3.31 -11.94
CA ASN A 92 0.83 -2.05 -12.21
C ASN A 92 -0.19 -0.96 -12.57
N CYS A 93 -0.49 -0.09 -11.60
CA CYS A 93 -1.46 1.01 -11.75
C CYS A 93 -1.02 2.08 -12.76
N LEU A 94 0.28 2.20 -13.07
CA LEU A 94 0.79 3.13 -14.10
C LEU A 94 0.23 2.82 -15.50
N LYS A 95 -0.27 1.60 -15.74
CA LYS A 95 -1.01 1.27 -16.96
C LYS A 95 -2.28 2.11 -17.15
N LEU A 96 -2.78 2.72 -16.10
CA LEU A 96 -3.96 3.59 -16.14
C LEU A 96 -3.62 5.06 -16.41
N SER A 97 -2.32 5.44 -16.49
CA SER A 97 -1.87 6.83 -16.62
C SER A 97 -2.49 7.54 -17.83
N LYS A 98 -2.46 6.89 -19.02
CA LYS A 98 -3.08 7.45 -20.23
C LYS A 98 -4.56 7.74 -20.02
N LYS A 99 -5.30 6.81 -19.43
CA LYS A 99 -6.72 6.94 -19.15
C LYS A 99 -7.02 8.05 -18.12
N ALA A 100 -6.16 8.19 -17.11
CA ALA A 100 -6.29 9.27 -16.13
C ALA A 100 -6.12 10.64 -16.79
N ILE A 101 -5.12 10.79 -17.66
CA ILE A 101 -4.90 12.03 -18.44
C ILE A 101 -6.10 12.34 -19.34
N GLU A 102 -6.61 11.36 -20.09
CA GLU A 102 -7.76 11.51 -20.98
C GLU A 102 -9.05 11.92 -20.25
N ASN A 103 -9.17 11.58 -18.97
CA ASN A 103 -10.31 11.91 -18.13
C ASN A 103 -10.07 13.09 -17.17
N ASP A 104 -8.94 13.78 -17.29
CA ASP A 104 -8.55 14.90 -16.43
C ASP A 104 -8.56 14.54 -14.93
N CYS A 105 -8.06 13.33 -14.59
CA CYS A 105 -7.98 12.81 -13.23
C CYS A 105 -6.56 12.88 -12.68
N ILE A 106 -6.41 13.36 -11.45
CA ILE A 106 -5.20 13.22 -10.65
C ILE A 106 -5.30 11.91 -9.88
N VAL A 107 -4.31 11.05 -10.05
CA VAL A 107 -4.20 9.78 -9.31
C VAL A 107 -2.87 9.74 -8.59
N ILE A 108 -2.91 9.53 -7.27
CA ILE A 108 -1.73 9.33 -6.44
C ILE A 108 -1.80 7.89 -5.90
N PRO A 109 -1.17 6.93 -6.58
CA PRO A 109 -1.11 5.54 -6.10
C PRO A 109 0.00 5.37 -5.07
N ASP A 110 0.01 4.21 -4.41
CA ASP A 110 1.04 3.85 -3.42
C ASP A 110 1.19 4.92 -2.32
N ALA A 111 0.08 5.47 -1.83
CA ALA A 111 0.08 6.57 -0.87
C ALA A 111 0.11 6.07 0.60
N GLY A 112 0.78 4.95 0.87
CA GLY A 112 0.98 4.37 2.19
C GLY A 112 2.29 4.76 2.87
N VAL A 113 2.78 3.89 3.74
CA VAL A 113 4.10 4.03 4.39
C VAL A 113 5.20 3.45 3.49
N ALA A 114 5.06 2.20 3.08
CA ALA A 114 5.87 1.52 2.08
C ALA A 114 4.97 0.50 1.34
N PRO A 115 4.65 0.80 0.11
CA PRO A 115 5.02 1.99 -0.69
C PRO A 115 4.30 3.28 -0.27
N GLY A 116 4.97 4.43 -0.43
CA GLY A 116 4.41 5.77 -0.21
C GLY A 116 5.41 6.73 0.41
N LEU A 117 5.49 6.82 1.74
CA LEU A 117 6.48 7.65 2.43
C LEU A 117 7.90 7.27 2.02
N SER A 118 8.19 5.97 1.87
CA SER A 118 9.46 5.48 1.31
C SER A 118 9.75 6.05 -0.07
N ASN A 119 8.73 6.14 -0.94
CA ASN A 119 8.87 6.67 -2.29
C ASN A 119 9.21 8.17 -2.29
N LEU A 120 8.58 8.94 -1.39
CA LEU A 120 8.85 10.37 -1.23
C LEU A 120 10.28 10.61 -0.72
N ILE A 121 10.74 9.84 0.26
CA ILE A 121 12.11 9.91 0.79
C ILE A 121 13.11 9.60 -0.31
N ILE A 122 12.89 8.53 -1.06
CA ILE A 122 13.75 8.13 -2.19
C ILE A 122 13.78 9.24 -3.25
N GLY A 123 12.62 9.76 -3.65
CA GLY A 123 12.51 10.85 -4.63
C GLY A 123 13.33 12.08 -4.23
N ASN A 124 13.33 12.45 -2.96
CA ASN A 124 14.13 13.54 -2.43
C ASN A 124 15.65 13.23 -2.47
N ILE A 125 16.05 12.03 -2.09
CA ILE A 125 17.47 11.62 -2.05
C ILE A 125 18.08 11.55 -3.46
N ILE A 126 17.40 10.92 -4.42
CA ILE A 126 17.90 10.74 -5.78
C ILE A 126 17.97 12.04 -6.58
N SER A 127 17.28 13.09 -6.14
CA SER A 127 17.33 14.38 -6.83
C SER A 127 18.73 15.00 -6.81
N ASN A 128 19.52 14.71 -5.76
CA ASN A 128 20.80 15.35 -5.47
C ASN A 128 21.98 14.37 -5.31
N ASN A 129 21.76 13.07 -5.50
CA ASN A 129 22.78 12.06 -5.25
C ASN A 129 22.78 10.98 -6.35
N ASP A 130 23.98 10.46 -6.66
CA ASP A 130 24.13 9.24 -7.42
C ASP A 130 24.01 8.04 -6.48
N ILE A 131 23.08 7.14 -6.79
CA ILE A 131 22.70 6.01 -5.94
C ILE A 131 22.98 4.70 -6.68
N GLU A 132 23.70 3.80 -6.02
CA GLU A 132 23.99 2.46 -6.53
C GLU A 132 22.98 1.41 -6.06
N GLU A 133 22.40 1.61 -4.87
CA GLU A 133 21.48 0.66 -4.30
C GLU A 133 20.43 1.36 -3.42
N ILE A 134 19.19 0.88 -3.49
CA ILE A 134 18.11 1.24 -2.56
C ILE A 134 17.60 -0.04 -1.90
N ARG A 135 17.63 -0.06 -0.57
CA ARG A 135 16.97 -1.08 0.26
C ARG A 135 15.94 -0.41 1.14
N ILE A 136 14.69 -0.76 0.93
CA ILE A 136 13.58 -0.37 1.79
C ILE A 136 13.37 -1.51 2.78
N MET A 137 13.39 -1.21 4.07
CA MET A 137 13.09 -2.15 5.13
C MET A 137 11.94 -1.60 5.96
N VAL A 138 10.79 -2.26 5.93
CA VAL A 138 9.57 -1.79 6.58
C VAL A 138 8.94 -2.86 7.45
N GLY A 139 8.36 -2.48 8.57
CA GLY A 139 7.64 -3.40 9.43
C GLY A 139 6.77 -2.69 10.45
N GLY A 140 5.59 -3.25 10.68
CA GLY A 140 4.72 -2.89 11.79
C GLY A 140 4.91 -3.89 12.92
N LEU A 141 5.75 -3.57 13.90
CA LEU A 141 6.07 -4.48 15.00
C LEU A 141 5.34 -4.08 16.28
N PRO A 142 4.69 -5.00 16.99
CA PRO A 142 4.13 -4.70 18.30
C PRO A 142 5.26 -4.42 19.32
N LYS A 143 5.05 -3.44 20.19
CA LYS A 143 6.00 -3.14 21.28
C LYS A 143 6.13 -4.32 22.23
N GLU A 144 5.02 -4.97 22.53
CA GLU A 144 4.97 -6.16 23.37
C GLU A 144 4.91 -7.40 22.49
N LYS A 145 5.89 -8.31 22.68
CA LYS A 145 5.95 -9.57 21.95
C LYS A 145 4.88 -10.51 22.48
N ASN A 146 4.13 -11.13 21.59
CA ASN A 146 3.11 -12.13 21.91
C ASN A 146 3.41 -13.46 21.17
N PRO A 147 4.15 -14.39 21.78
CA PRO A 147 4.47 -15.67 21.16
C PRO A 147 3.20 -16.49 20.83
N PRO A 148 3.24 -17.32 19.78
CA PRO A 148 4.40 -17.59 18.92
C PRO A 148 4.60 -16.57 17.80
N TRP A 149 3.61 -15.73 17.55
CA TRP A 149 3.57 -14.86 16.37
C TRP A 149 4.49 -13.64 16.49
N ASN A 150 4.55 -13.03 17.67
CA ASN A 150 5.23 -11.75 17.90
C ASN A 150 4.85 -10.68 16.87
N TYR A 151 3.62 -10.75 16.37
CA TYR A 151 3.10 -9.90 15.31
C TYR A 151 1.61 -9.61 15.50
N LYS A 152 1.21 -8.43 15.11
CA LYS A 152 -0.20 -8.02 15.04
C LYS A 152 -0.37 -7.18 13.76
N ALA A 153 -1.29 -7.58 12.89
CA ALA A 153 -1.54 -6.89 11.64
C ALA A 153 -1.98 -5.43 11.89
N PRO A 154 -1.22 -4.43 11.42
CA PRO A 154 -1.56 -3.01 11.58
C PRO A 154 -2.50 -2.49 10.49
N PHE A 155 -2.77 -3.29 9.46
CA PHE A 155 -3.65 -2.99 8.33
C PHE A 155 -4.43 -4.25 7.91
N SER A 156 -5.01 -4.26 6.71
CA SER A 156 -5.83 -5.36 6.20
C SER A 156 -5.14 -6.74 6.35
N PRO A 157 -5.71 -7.68 7.11
CA PRO A 157 -5.09 -9.01 7.30
C PRO A 157 -4.90 -9.78 6.00
N ILE A 158 -5.76 -9.60 5.01
CA ILE A 158 -5.63 -10.25 3.71
C ILE A 158 -4.41 -9.72 2.95
N ASP A 159 -4.14 -8.42 3.04
CA ASP A 159 -2.96 -7.81 2.41
C ASP A 159 -1.67 -8.20 3.16
N VAL A 160 -1.75 -8.43 4.48
CA VAL A 160 -0.63 -9.01 5.24
C VAL A 160 -0.31 -10.42 4.76
N ILE A 161 -1.32 -11.25 4.44
CA ILE A 161 -1.11 -12.59 3.87
C ILE A 161 -0.43 -12.50 2.51
N GLU A 162 -0.76 -11.49 1.70
CA GLU A 162 -0.11 -11.24 0.42
C GLU A 162 1.41 -10.99 0.56
N GLU A 163 1.88 -10.37 1.66
CA GLU A 163 3.31 -10.20 1.93
C GLU A 163 4.05 -11.55 2.03
N TYR A 164 3.36 -12.62 2.44
CA TYR A 164 3.94 -13.95 2.63
C TYR A 164 3.72 -14.89 1.45
N THR A 165 2.84 -14.56 0.52
CA THR A 165 2.43 -15.46 -0.57
C THR A 165 2.73 -14.92 -1.95
N ARG A 166 2.67 -13.59 -2.12
CA ARG A 166 2.91 -12.94 -3.41
C ARG A 166 4.40 -12.96 -3.76
N PRO A 167 4.78 -13.42 -4.98
CA PRO A 167 6.15 -13.32 -5.44
C PRO A 167 6.63 -11.86 -5.47
N ALA A 168 7.81 -11.60 -4.93
CA ALA A 168 8.40 -10.28 -4.82
C ALA A 168 9.14 -9.90 -6.10
N ARG A 169 8.86 -8.71 -6.63
CA ARG A 169 9.63 -8.09 -7.71
C ARG A 169 10.77 -7.27 -7.10
N ALA A 170 11.97 -7.48 -7.57
CA ALA A 170 13.16 -6.71 -7.20
C ALA A 170 13.94 -6.33 -8.46
N LYS A 171 14.84 -5.38 -8.36
CA LYS A 171 15.83 -5.08 -9.40
C LYS A 171 17.20 -5.44 -8.87
N ILE A 172 17.91 -6.32 -9.57
CA ILE A 172 19.24 -6.80 -9.20
C ILE A 172 20.15 -6.71 -10.44
N ASN A 173 21.28 -6.05 -10.30
CA ASN A 173 22.23 -5.81 -11.40
C ASN A 173 21.54 -5.25 -12.66
N GLY A 174 20.66 -4.29 -12.50
CA GLY A 174 19.93 -3.62 -13.57
C GLY A 174 18.75 -4.42 -14.17
N LYS A 175 18.49 -5.65 -13.73
CA LYS A 175 17.43 -6.51 -14.25
C LYS A 175 16.32 -6.69 -13.24
N ILE A 176 15.06 -6.58 -13.70
CA ILE A 176 13.92 -6.93 -12.87
C ILE A 176 13.87 -8.44 -12.74
N VAL A 177 13.85 -8.92 -11.50
CA VAL A 177 13.75 -10.33 -11.14
C VAL A 177 12.50 -10.54 -10.27
N VAL A 178 11.96 -11.76 -10.33
CA VAL A 178 10.86 -12.19 -9.46
C VAL A 178 11.41 -13.28 -8.53
N ARG A 179 11.20 -13.10 -7.24
CA ARG A 179 11.62 -14.04 -6.20
C ARG A 179 10.39 -14.62 -5.51
N LYS A 180 10.53 -15.85 -5.02
CA LYS A 180 9.49 -16.47 -4.20
C LYS A 180 9.29 -15.64 -2.93
N ALA A 181 8.04 -15.55 -2.46
CA ALA A 181 7.75 -14.97 -1.15
C ALA A 181 8.55 -15.69 -0.05
N LEU A 182 8.87 -14.99 1.02
CA LEU A 182 9.68 -15.50 2.13
C LEU A 182 11.06 -16.01 1.70
N SER A 183 11.63 -15.47 0.60
CA SER A 183 13.00 -15.77 0.18
C SER A 183 13.98 -14.70 0.68
N ASP A 184 15.26 -15.03 0.57
CA ASP A 184 16.37 -14.13 0.92
C ASP A 184 16.27 -13.60 2.38
N ILE A 185 15.87 -14.50 3.30
CA ILE A 185 15.74 -14.17 4.72
C ILE A 185 17.12 -13.82 5.28
N GLN A 186 17.23 -12.64 5.88
CA GLN A 186 18.45 -12.17 6.53
C GLN A 186 18.17 -11.67 7.94
N GLU A 187 19.11 -11.88 8.81
CA GLU A 187 19.08 -11.31 10.16
C GLU A 187 19.69 -9.91 10.14
N LEU A 188 19.12 -9.00 10.91
CA LEU A 188 19.64 -7.66 11.12
C LEU A 188 19.52 -7.28 12.60
N ASP A 189 20.42 -6.46 13.07
CA ASP A 189 20.35 -5.86 14.39
C ASP A 189 20.05 -4.37 14.23
N VAL A 190 18.93 -3.94 14.81
CA VAL A 190 18.46 -2.57 14.70
C VAL A 190 18.62 -1.89 16.06
N GLU A 191 19.41 -0.83 16.07
CA GLU A 191 19.68 -0.05 17.29
C GLU A 191 18.37 0.37 17.97
N GLY A 192 18.29 0.14 19.28
CA GLY A 192 17.09 0.44 20.08
C GLY A 192 15.93 -0.54 19.94
N ILE A 193 16.00 -1.52 19.00
CA ILE A 193 14.97 -2.54 18.79
C ILE A 193 15.52 -3.95 19.02
N GLY A 194 16.78 -4.20 18.61
CA GLY A 194 17.46 -5.48 18.69
C GLY A 194 17.32 -6.32 17.42
N LYS A 195 17.45 -7.63 17.55
CA LYS A 195 17.47 -8.56 16.43
C LYS A 195 16.11 -8.68 15.75
N LEU A 196 16.12 -8.56 14.43
CA LEU A 196 15.00 -8.73 13.52
C LEU A 196 15.37 -9.69 12.39
N GLU A 197 14.39 -10.16 11.65
CA GLU A 197 14.56 -10.85 10.37
C GLU A 197 13.88 -10.05 9.27
N ALA A 198 14.46 -10.06 8.07
CA ALA A 198 13.93 -9.41 6.89
C ALA A 198 13.80 -10.42 5.75
N PHE A 199 12.75 -10.32 4.96
CA PHE A 199 12.50 -11.12 3.76
C PHE A 199 11.92 -10.26 2.65
N LEU A 200 12.24 -10.61 1.39
CA LEU A 200 11.78 -9.86 0.23
C LEU A 200 10.26 -9.87 0.12
N THR A 201 9.69 -8.70 -0.14
CA THR A 201 8.26 -8.47 -0.41
C THR A 201 8.04 -7.58 -1.64
N ASP A 202 6.82 -7.61 -2.20
CA ASP A 202 6.47 -6.93 -3.45
C ASP A 202 6.08 -5.46 -3.26
N GLY A 203 6.84 -4.73 -2.45
CA GLY A 203 6.54 -3.35 -2.07
C GLY A 203 7.16 -2.27 -2.98
N LEU A 204 8.09 -2.59 -3.87
CA LEU A 204 8.68 -1.61 -4.79
C LEU A 204 7.65 -1.00 -5.75
N ARG A 205 6.74 -1.80 -6.29
CA ARG A 205 5.58 -1.41 -7.08
C ARG A 205 5.86 -0.33 -8.13
N THR A 206 5.35 0.89 -7.93
CA THR A 206 5.56 2.01 -8.87
C THR A 206 7.01 2.43 -8.99
N LEU A 207 7.85 2.27 -7.95
CA LEU A 207 9.27 2.60 -8.01
C LEU A 207 10.01 1.89 -9.13
N LEU A 208 9.61 0.68 -9.50
CA LEU A 208 10.27 -0.08 -10.57
C LEU A 208 10.17 0.60 -11.94
N ASN A 209 9.18 1.49 -12.15
CA ASN A 209 8.84 2.03 -13.47
C ASN A 209 8.49 3.53 -13.46
N SER A 210 8.68 4.26 -12.36
CA SER A 210 8.13 5.60 -12.20
C SER A 210 9.04 6.74 -12.67
N ASP A 211 10.36 6.57 -12.59
CA ASP A 211 11.28 7.67 -12.80
C ASP A 211 12.55 7.22 -13.57
N PRO A 212 12.99 7.98 -14.59
CA PRO A 212 14.22 7.68 -15.33
C PRO A 212 15.49 7.64 -14.47
N LYS A 213 15.57 8.40 -13.36
CA LYS A 213 16.70 8.34 -12.42
C LYS A 213 16.68 7.04 -11.65
N ILE A 214 15.50 6.61 -11.14
CA ILE A 214 15.34 5.32 -10.46
C ILE A 214 15.63 4.16 -11.42
N SER A 215 15.27 4.30 -12.69
CA SER A 215 15.52 3.27 -13.70
C SER A 215 17.01 2.99 -13.92
N LYS A 216 17.90 3.94 -13.61
CA LYS A 216 19.35 3.79 -13.71
C LYS A 216 19.97 3.09 -12.51
N ILE A 217 19.31 3.07 -11.36
CA ILE A 217 19.81 2.43 -10.14
C ILE A 217 19.81 0.91 -10.35
N PRO A 218 20.97 0.23 -10.23
CA PRO A 218 21.08 -1.18 -10.56
C PRO A 218 20.39 -2.11 -9.55
N ASN A 219 20.29 -1.70 -8.28
CA ASN A 219 19.73 -2.55 -7.23
C ASN A 219 18.63 -1.82 -6.47
N LEU A 220 17.40 -2.39 -6.53
CA LEU A 220 16.23 -1.94 -5.80
C LEU A 220 15.60 -3.15 -5.12
N LEU A 221 15.51 -3.11 -3.79
CA LEU A 221 14.96 -4.20 -2.99
C LEU A 221 14.04 -3.63 -1.92
N GLU A 222 12.95 -4.33 -1.65
CA GLU A 222 12.08 -4.02 -0.53
C GLU A 222 11.90 -5.27 0.32
N TYR A 223 12.03 -5.09 1.63
CA TYR A 223 11.96 -6.15 2.63
C TYR A 223 10.91 -5.81 3.68
N THR A 224 10.12 -6.79 4.03
CA THR A 224 9.33 -6.75 5.25
C THR A 224 10.18 -7.26 6.41
N ILE A 225 10.16 -6.53 7.54
CA ILE A 225 10.89 -6.92 8.76
C ILE A 225 9.92 -7.43 9.82
N ARG A 226 10.37 -8.48 10.54
CA ARG A 226 9.63 -9.13 11.62
C ARG A 226 10.58 -9.50 12.77
N TYR A 227 10.02 -9.87 13.91
CA TYR A 227 10.83 -10.51 14.97
C TYR A 227 11.31 -11.89 14.52
N PRO A 228 12.51 -12.34 14.99
CA PRO A 228 13.10 -13.61 14.56
C PRO A 228 12.19 -14.80 14.77
N GLY A 229 12.16 -15.71 13.81
CA GLY A 229 11.34 -16.91 13.80
C GLY A 229 9.94 -16.77 13.22
N HIS A 230 9.47 -15.55 12.96
CA HIS A 230 8.15 -15.32 12.37
C HIS A 230 8.04 -15.87 10.95
N ALA A 231 9.01 -15.60 10.07
CA ALA A 231 9.01 -16.08 8.69
C ALA A 231 8.96 -17.61 8.62
N SER A 232 9.75 -18.30 9.43
CA SER A 232 9.76 -19.77 9.48
C SER A 232 8.44 -20.36 10.01
N LEU A 233 7.78 -19.66 10.93
CA LEU A 233 6.47 -20.04 11.42
C LEU A 233 5.40 -19.93 10.33
N ILE A 234 5.38 -18.82 9.61
CA ILE A 234 4.47 -18.60 8.48
C ILE A 234 4.73 -19.62 7.36
N GLU A 235 5.99 -19.88 7.03
CA GLU A 235 6.33 -20.86 5.98
C GLU A 235 5.79 -22.26 6.27
N LYS A 236 5.78 -22.67 7.55
CA LYS A 236 5.19 -23.96 7.95
C LYS A 236 3.67 -24.02 7.82
N LEU A 237 2.99 -22.88 7.85
CA LEU A 237 1.53 -22.82 7.76
C LEU A 237 1.02 -22.73 6.32
N ILE A 238 1.85 -22.20 5.42
CA ILE A 238 1.49 -22.05 3.99
C ILE A 238 1.74 -23.34 3.22
N LYS A 239 2.61 -24.23 3.73
CA LYS A 239 2.88 -25.57 3.16
C LYS A 239 1.77 -26.56 3.52
#